data_dcb692a9bec0d74ca2aed20e5181d06e
#
_entry.id   dcb692a9bec0d74ca2aed20e5181d06e
#
_cell.length_a   1.000
_cell.length_b   1.000
_cell.length_c   1.000
_cell.angle_alpha   90.00
_cell.angle_beta   90.00
_cell.angle_gamma   90.00
#
_symmetry.space_group_name_H-M   'P 1'
#
loop_
_entity.id
_entity.type
_entity.pdbx_description
1 polymer ?
#
loop_
_entity_poly.entity_id
_entity_poly.type
_entity_poly.pdbx_seq_one_letter_code
_entity_poly.pdbx_strand_id
1 'polypeptide(L)'
;MKRTALVMSLLLGAGFSFAKKSDVPAGPFQMGSVLKQVASIPMATAEISAFMPEKNVLFVVGGEKVLEVVDLADPTNPKKVSEVKLPGGASSVTVHGDLVAVSLLNNPEWKKGHVQVMQYNKSLKVLGLHELCYMPDMITFTPDGLNLLVACEGSPDETFTEDPDGGIGVLSIAGANVPANAADLAKAWRKPQKTVVGFNELDSLKLMAKGVRKTGVKSFVQSLEPEYITVDANSKTAWISLQENNALVKFDVEAKKILDVFPLGYVDHSVLGNGLDVKKNKAIEIKNYPLRGLRQPDGISSFSVNGTTFVVTANEGAPVNDYKAWTDVTTPMMLAQQGVLDPSVFTSSVLDDLKNVTVSNLERCDVAPDKTANGKCPYMYSFGSRSISIFDGATGHLMWDSGDVFEQTMAKVAPDYFNWNSKKGKVKMDARSEDKGCEPENVTTGVVGEKRYVFAGLERTSAIAVFDITGVENGNAPKIVDFYLNPKDRGPEGVLFIPAEKSPNGEPLLIVGYEYSKTLAVYSVK
;
A
#
# COMPACT_ATOMS: atom_id res chain seq x y z
N MET A 1 -80.04 23.25 -10.98
CA MET A 1 -80.19 24.60 -10.41
C MET A 1 -79.16 24.83 -9.34
N LYS A 2 -78.62 26.01 -9.31
CA LYS A 2 -77.60 26.61 -8.44
C LYS A 2 -76.16 26.35 -8.84
N ARG A 3 -75.59 27.32 -9.57
CA ARG A 3 -74.19 27.62 -9.78
C ARG A 3 -73.62 28.18 -8.50
N THR A 4 -72.45 27.73 -8.11
CA THR A 4 -71.63 28.40 -7.09
C THR A 4 -70.27 28.68 -7.69
N ALA A 5 -69.84 29.93 -7.67
CA ALA A 5 -68.64 30.48 -8.25
C ALA A 5 -67.42 30.08 -7.44
N LEU A 6 -66.35 29.75 -8.15
CA LEU A 6 -65.03 29.46 -7.59
C LEU A 6 -64.19 30.75 -7.62
N VAL A 7 -63.85 31.26 -6.44
CA VAL A 7 -62.96 32.40 -6.27
C VAL A 7 -61.52 31.83 -6.24
N MET A 8 -60.71 32.20 -7.21
CA MET A 8 -59.32 31.82 -7.34
C MET A 8 -58.45 32.88 -6.67
N SER A 9 -57.95 32.58 -5.47
CA SER A 9 -56.95 33.41 -4.78
C SER A 9 -55.54 32.99 -5.22
N LEU A 10 -54.86 33.85 -5.97
CA LEU A 10 -53.43 33.75 -6.24
C LEU A 10 -52.65 34.02 -4.94
N LEU A 11 -52.07 33.00 -4.36
CA LEU A 11 -50.98 33.10 -3.40
C LEU A 11 -49.64 33.00 -4.16
N LEU A 12 -48.96 34.14 -4.32
CA LEU A 12 -47.58 34.20 -4.68
C LEU A 12 -46.72 33.61 -3.55
N GLY A 13 -46.42 32.34 -3.62
CA GLY A 13 -45.42 31.67 -2.79
C GLY A 13 -44.04 32.01 -3.31
N ALA A 14 -43.31 32.90 -2.64
CA ALA A 14 -41.88 33.06 -2.83
C ALA A 14 -41.20 31.74 -2.40
N GLY A 15 -40.91 30.89 -3.37
CA GLY A 15 -40.12 29.69 -3.16
C GLY A 15 -38.69 30.08 -2.83
N PHE A 16 -38.33 30.08 -1.55
CA PHE A 16 -36.93 30.02 -1.15
C PHE A 16 -36.39 28.65 -1.60
N SER A 17 -35.76 28.65 -2.75
CA SER A 17 -34.88 27.55 -3.16
C SER A 17 -33.72 27.55 -2.17
N PHE A 18 -33.78 26.66 -1.19
CA PHE A 18 -32.55 26.25 -0.49
C PHE A 18 -31.69 25.56 -1.54
N ALA A 19 -30.73 26.29 -2.08
CA ALA A 19 -29.63 25.68 -2.81
C ALA A 19 -29.08 24.55 -1.91
N LYS A 20 -29.16 23.30 -2.35
CA LYS A 20 -28.41 22.21 -1.73
C LYS A 20 -26.98 22.72 -1.63
N LYS A 21 -26.48 22.89 -0.38
CA LYS A 21 -25.08 23.11 -0.13
C LYS A 21 -24.37 22.01 -0.93
N SER A 22 -23.64 22.39 -1.95
CA SER A 22 -22.88 21.44 -2.76
C SER A 22 -21.96 20.71 -1.79
N ASP A 23 -22.07 19.38 -1.70
CA ASP A 23 -21.13 18.50 -0.95
C ASP A 23 -19.74 18.47 -1.67
N VAL A 24 -19.35 19.56 -2.32
CA VAL A 24 -18.02 19.70 -2.92
C VAL A 24 -17.08 20.01 -1.77
N PRO A 25 -16.12 19.12 -1.50
CA PRO A 25 -15.12 19.34 -0.46
C PRO A 25 -14.44 20.69 -0.63
N ALA A 26 -14.05 21.34 0.47
CA ALA A 26 -13.17 22.49 0.45
C ALA A 26 -11.91 22.18 -0.40
N GLY A 27 -11.22 23.19 -0.92
CA GLY A 27 -10.00 23.01 -1.72
C GLY A 27 -8.91 22.25 -0.97
N PRO A 28 -7.75 22.03 -1.60
CA PRO A 28 -6.70 21.23 -0.99
C PRO A 28 -6.22 21.82 0.35
N PHE A 29 -5.90 20.93 1.29
CA PHE A 29 -5.25 21.25 2.55
C PHE A 29 -3.78 20.88 2.42
N GLN A 30 -2.90 21.77 2.84
CA GLN A 30 -1.46 21.52 2.71
C GLN A 30 -0.67 22.13 3.88
N MET A 31 0.33 21.38 4.31
CA MET A 31 1.44 21.85 5.13
C MET A 31 2.72 21.71 4.32
N GLY A 32 3.51 22.74 4.21
CA GLY A 32 4.75 22.70 3.41
C GLY A 32 4.56 23.18 1.97
N SER A 33 5.52 22.86 1.10
CA SER A 33 5.55 23.35 -0.28
C SER A 33 6.39 22.45 -1.20
N VAL A 34 6.66 21.21 -0.79
CA VAL A 34 7.41 20.25 -1.60
C VAL A 34 6.54 19.76 -2.77
N LEU A 35 5.26 19.50 -2.52
CA LEU A 35 4.31 19.07 -3.54
C LEU A 35 3.51 20.26 -4.09
N LYS A 36 3.33 20.26 -5.40
CA LYS A 36 2.36 21.14 -6.07
C LYS A 36 1.59 20.30 -7.09
N GLN A 37 0.30 20.07 -6.86
CA GLN A 37 -0.55 19.42 -7.85
C GLN A 37 -0.63 20.28 -9.13
N VAL A 38 -0.23 19.73 -10.25
CA VAL A 38 -0.23 20.43 -11.55
C VAL A 38 -1.33 19.90 -12.46
N ALA A 39 -1.78 18.66 -12.28
CA ALA A 39 -2.91 18.09 -13.01
C ALA A 39 -3.61 16.99 -12.18
N SER A 40 -4.87 16.72 -12.52
CA SER A 40 -5.60 15.52 -12.12
C SER A 40 -6.59 15.19 -13.25
N ILE A 41 -6.57 13.96 -13.75
CA ILE A 41 -7.41 13.52 -14.85
C ILE A 41 -8.24 12.30 -14.47
N PRO A 42 -9.49 12.17 -14.97
CA PRO A 42 -10.31 10.99 -14.75
C PRO A 42 -9.80 9.81 -15.56
N MET A 43 -9.83 8.63 -14.94
CA MET A 43 -9.42 7.35 -15.51
C MET A 43 -10.58 6.34 -15.43
N ALA A 44 -10.50 5.23 -16.16
CA ALA A 44 -11.39 4.08 -15.95
C ALA A 44 -10.99 3.34 -14.67
N THR A 45 -9.68 3.30 -14.40
CA THR A 45 -9.06 2.72 -13.21
C THR A 45 -7.82 3.55 -12.87
N ALA A 46 -7.44 3.67 -11.61
CA ALA A 46 -6.29 4.46 -11.22
C ALA A 46 -5.68 3.94 -9.91
N GLU A 47 -5.00 2.83 -9.99
CA GLU A 47 -4.26 2.25 -8.88
C GLU A 47 -2.76 2.33 -9.17
N ILE A 48 -2.22 1.36 -9.90
CA ILE A 48 -0.79 1.26 -10.18
C ILE A 48 -0.43 1.89 -11.52
N SER A 49 0.66 2.66 -11.55
CA SER A 49 1.17 3.28 -12.77
C SER A 49 2.67 3.03 -12.97
N ALA A 50 3.08 2.93 -14.24
CA ALA A 50 4.48 2.81 -14.63
C ALA A 50 4.81 3.81 -15.75
N PHE A 51 5.95 4.47 -15.68
CA PHE A 51 6.36 5.50 -16.63
C PHE A 51 7.45 5.01 -17.58
N MET A 52 7.27 5.28 -18.85
CA MET A 52 8.24 5.02 -19.93
C MET A 52 8.89 6.35 -20.37
N PRO A 53 10.09 6.67 -19.86
CA PRO A 53 10.72 7.98 -20.10
C PRO A 53 10.99 8.29 -21.57
N GLU A 54 11.43 7.29 -22.35
CA GLU A 54 11.82 7.46 -23.76
C GLU A 54 10.65 7.85 -24.66
N LYS A 55 9.43 7.72 -24.16
CA LYS A 55 8.18 8.02 -24.89
C LYS A 55 7.30 9.04 -24.17
N ASN A 56 7.65 9.42 -22.94
CA ASN A 56 6.83 10.26 -22.06
C ASN A 56 5.41 9.69 -21.86
N VAL A 57 5.30 8.39 -21.63
CA VAL A 57 4.02 7.68 -21.52
C VAL A 57 3.89 6.97 -20.18
N LEU A 58 2.73 7.11 -19.55
CA LEU A 58 2.32 6.32 -18.41
C LEU A 58 1.40 5.17 -18.85
N PHE A 59 1.56 4.04 -18.20
CA PHE A 59 0.66 2.90 -18.26
C PHE A 59 -0.01 2.77 -16.90
N VAL A 60 -1.36 2.63 -16.88
CA VAL A 60 -2.15 2.65 -15.64
C VAL A 60 -3.09 1.45 -15.64
N VAL A 61 -3.14 0.74 -14.52
CA VAL A 61 -4.04 -0.39 -14.25
C VAL A 61 -4.72 -0.23 -12.88
N GLY A 62 -5.68 -1.10 -12.55
CA GLY A 62 -6.35 -1.10 -11.25
C GLY A 62 -7.50 -2.11 -11.18
N GLY A 63 -7.18 -3.41 -11.06
CA GLY A 63 -8.14 -4.50 -10.91
C GLY A 63 -9.00 -4.82 -12.13
N GLU A 64 -9.26 -3.85 -12.97
CA GLU A 64 -10.10 -3.97 -14.16
C GLU A 64 -9.37 -4.67 -15.33
N LYS A 65 -10.13 -5.18 -16.30
CA LYS A 65 -9.58 -5.81 -17.52
C LYS A 65 -9.13 -4.77 -18.57
N VAL A 66 -8.43 -3.75 -18.11
CA VAL A 66 -8.01 -2.62 -18.94
C VAL A 66 -6.64 -2.11 -18.55
N LEU A 67 -5.85 -1.74 -19.55
CA LEU A 67 -4.61 -0.96 -19.40
C LEU A 67 -4.83 0.36 -20.12
N GLU A 68 -4.75 1.45 -19.39
CA GLU A 68 -4.86 2.81 -19.94
C GLU A 68 -3.47 3.37 -20.22
N VAL A 69 -3.36 4.12 -21.32
CA VAL A 69 -2.11 4.76 -21.78
C VAL A 69 -2.30 6.26 -21.74
N VAL A 70 -1.44 6.95 -21.01
CA VAL A 70 -1.50 8.40 -20.80
C VAL A 70 -0.24 9.05 -21.37
N ASP A 71 -0.41 10.00 -22.28
CA ASP A 71 0.66 10.89 -22.74
C ASP A 71 0.96 11.92 -21.64
N LEU A 72 2.20 11.94 -21.16
CA LEU A 72 2.71 12.83 -20.12
C LEU A 72 3.71 13.85 -20.69
N ALA A 73 3.80 14.03 -22.01
CA ALA A 73 4.75 14.99 -22.60
C ALA A 73 4.57 16.42 -22.04
N ASP A 74 3.35 16.79 -21.67
CA ASP A 74 3.05 17.97 -20.86
C ASP A 74 2.44 17.53 -19.51
N PRO A 75 3.23 17.52 -18.43
CA PRO A 75 2.74 17.12 -17.10
C PRO A 75 1.60 18.00 -16.53
N THR A 76 1.42 19.21 -17.07
CA THR A 76 0.32 20.09 -16.66
C THR A 76 -0.98 19.81 -17.41
N ASN A 77 -0.92 19.00 -18.47
CA ASN A 77 -2.07 18.62 -19.30
C ASN A 77 -1.95 17.18 -19.82
N PRO A 78 -1.85 16.18 -18.91
CA PRO A 78 -1.74 14.77 -19.29
C PRO A 78 -2.99 14.34 -20.06
N LYS A 79 -2.83 13.42 -21.03
CA LYS A 79 -3.93 13.00 -21.90
C LYS A 79 -4.02 11.48 -21.99
N LYS A 80 -5.18 10.93 -21.70
CA LYS A 80 -5.46 9.53 -22.05
C LYS A 80 -5.48 9.39 -23.57
N VAL A 81 -4.56 8.60 -24.12
CA VAL A 81 -4.39 8.43 -25.58
C VAL A 81 -4.91 7.10 -26.09
N SER A 82 -4.95 6.08 -25.25
CA SER A 82 -5.56 4.79 -25.60
C SER A 82 -5.95 3.98 -24.39
N GLU A 83 -6.76 2.96 -24.64
CA GLU A 83 -7.22 1.96 -23.68
C GLU A 83 -7.11 0.59 -24.35
N VAL A 84 -6.48 -0.36 -23.68
CA VAL A 84 -6.22 -1.71 -24.20
C VAL A 84 -6.92 -2.73 -23.31
N LYS A 85 -7.78 -3.57 -23.91
CA LYS A 85 -8.43 -4.66 -23.17
C LYS A 85 -7.44 -5.76 -22.86
N LEU A 86 -7.48 -6.23 -21.62
CA LEU A 86 -6.66 -7.31 -21.08
C LEU A 86 -7.50 -8.59 -20.92
N PRO A 87 -6.88 -9.78 -20.97
CA PRO A 87 -7.59 -11.05 -20.81
C PRO A 87 -8.05 -11.34 -19.37
N GLY A 88 -7.45 -10.69 -18.36
CA GLY A 88 -7.77 -10.80 -16.92
C GLY A 88 -7.77 -9.43 -16.24
N GLY A 89 -8.21 -9.35 -14.99
CA GLY A 89 -8.02 -8.18 -14.14
C GLY A 89 -6.53 -7.93 -13.94
N ALA A 90 -6.09 -6.67 -14.06
CA ALA A 90 -4.68 -6.32 -13.93
C ALA A 90 -4.42 -5.74 -12.53
N SER A 91 -3.65 -6.44 -11.70
CA SER A 91 -3.26 -5.98 -10.37
C SER A 91 -2.09 -4.99 -10.41
N SER A 92 -1.11 -5.18 -11.33
CA SER A 92 0.06 -4.31 -11.39
C SER A 92 0.65 -4.18 -12.78
N VAL A 93 1.44 -3.12 -13.01
CA VAL A 93 2.11 -2.82 -14.29
C VAL A 93 3.53 -2.31 -14.04
N THR A 94 4.47 -2.73 -14.89
CA THR A 94 5.86 -2.26 -14.86
C THR A 94 6.39 -2.04 -16.27
N VAL A 95 7.46 -1.24 -16.40
CA VAL A 95 8.11 -0.94 -17.67
C VAL A 95 9.63 -1.09 -17.58
N HIS A 96 10.25 -1.49 -18.70
CA HIS A 96 11.70 -1.41 -18.88
C HIS A 96 12.03 -1.16 -20.38
N GLY A 97 12.71 -0.04 -20.67
CA GLY A 97 12.88 0.41 -22.06
C GLY A 97 11.54 0.56 -22.76
N ASP A 98 11.33 -0.16 -23.87
CA ASP A 98 10.07 -0.19 -24.61
C ASP A 98 9.14 -1.37 -24.21
N LEU A 99 9.50 -2.12 -23.18
CA LEU A 99 8.71 -3.23 -22.67
C LEU A 99 7.71 -2.77 -21.60
N VAL A 100 6.53 -3.38 -21.64
CA VAL A 100 5.46 -3.23 -20.63
C VAL A 100 5.06 -4.62 -20.16
N ALA A 101 5.03 -4.86 -18.88
CA ALA A 101 4.53 -6.11 -18.31
C ALA A 101 3.40 -5.85 -17.32
N VAL A 102 2.40 -6.73 -17.31
CA VAL A 102 1.21 -6.65 -16.45
C VAL A 102 1.00 -8.00 -15.78
N SER A 103 0.73 -7.98 -14.48
CA SER A 103 0.19 -9.14 -13.76
C SER A 103 -1.32 -9.22 -13.98
N LEU A 104 -1.82 -10.42 -14.20
CA LEU A 104 -3.21 -10.68 -14.55
C LEU A 104 -3.80 -11.76 -13.65
N LEU A 105 -4.79 -11.37 -12.88
CA LEU A 105 -5.58 -12.29 -12.07
C LEU A 105 -6.40 -13.24 -12.93
N ASN A 106 -6.60 -14.47 -12.44
CA ASN A 106 -7.53 -15.40 -13.04
C ASN A 106 -8.91 -15.27 -12.38
N ASN A 107 -9.90 -15.89 -12.94
CA ASN A 107 -11.22 -16.06 -12.34
C ASN A 107 -11.63 -17.53 -12.42
N PRO A 108 -11.77 -18.21 -11.26
CA PRO A 108 -11.57 -17.71 -9.90
C PRO A 108 -10.08 -17.49 -9.54
N GLU A 109 -9.81 -16.66 -8.53
CA GLU A 109 -8.48 -16.20 -8.14
C GLU A 109 -7.56 -17.32 -7.65
N TRP A 110 -8.10 -18.40 -7.07
CA TRP A 110 -7.33 -19.61 -6.71
C TRP A 110 -6.88 -20.45 -7.91
N LYS A 111 -7.00 -19.96 -9.13
CA LYS A 111 -6.32 -20.49 -10.31
C LYS A 111 -5.12 -19.63 -10.66
N LYS A 112 -4.12 -20.28 -11.26
CA LYS A 112 -2.92 -19.56 -11.68
C LYS A 112 -3.25 -18.43 -12.64
N GLY A 113 -2.81 -17.24 -12.27
CA GLY A 113 -2.84 -16.06 -13.11
C GLY A 113 -1.68 -16.01 -14.09
N HIS A 114 -1.56 -14.90 -14.78
CA HIS A 114 -0.64 -14.74 -15.90
C HIS A 114 0.18 -13.47 -15.79
N VAL A 115 1.32 -13.45 -16.48
CA VAL A 115 2.06 -12.25 -16.82
C VAL A 115 1.95 -12.03 -18.31
N GLN A 116 1.46 -10.86 -18.72
CA GLN A 116 1.46 -10.45 -20.12
C GLN A 116 2.60 -9.46 -20.38
N VAL A 117 3.53 -9.85 -21.26
CA VAL A 117 4.63 -8.98 -21.70
C VAL A 117 4.29 -8.40 -23.06
N MET A 118 4.44 -7.10 -23.18
CA MET A 118 4.14 -6.32 -24.38
C MET A 118 5.30 -5.42 -24.75
N GLN A 119 5.34 -4.98 -26.00
CA GLN A 119 6.24 -3.93 -26.48
C GLN A 119 5.42 -2.72 -26.92
N TYR A 120 5.82 -1.53 -26.51
CA TYR A 120 5.17 -0.27 -26.87
C TYR A 120 5.96 0.48 -27.92
N ASN A 121 5.32 0.70 -29.09
CA ASN A 121 5.81 1.60 -30.12
C ASN A 121 4.60 2.30 -30.79
N LYS A 122 4.11 3.38 -30.18
CA LYS A 122 2.84 4.07 -30.49
C LYS A 122 1.58 3.21 -30.22
N SER A 123 1.69 1.91 -30.17
CA SER A 123 0.66 0.96 -29.76
C SER A 123 1.32 -0.24 -29.06
N LEU A 124 0.56 -0.91 -28.22
CA LEU A 124 1.00 -2.11 -27.51
C LEU A 124 0.90 -3.35 -28.42
N LYS A 125 2.00 -4.09 -28.50
CA LYS A 125 2.08 -5.38 -29.19
C LYS A 125 2.39 -6.46 -28.16
N VAL A 126 1.50 -7.45 -28.02
CA VAL A 126 1.74 -8.60 -27.14
C VAL A 126 2.94 -9.41 -27.65
N LEU A 127 3.90 -9.63 -26.78
CA LEU A 127 5.06 -10.52 -27.01
C LEU A 127 4.77 -11.92 -26.48
N GLY A 128 4.14 -12.04 -25.30
CA GLY A 128 3.79 -13.30 -24.69
C GLY A 128 2.76 -13.15 -23.57
N LEU A 129 2.00 -14.22 -23.33
CA LEU A 129 1.14 -14.40 -22.17
C LEU A 129 1.64 -15.65 -21.45
N HIS A 130 2.05 -15.51 -20.21
CA HIS A 130 2.76 -16.53 -19.45
C HIS A 130 1.97 -16.88 -18.18
N GLU A 131 1.36 -18.05 -18.15
CA GLU A 131 0.82 -18.60 -16.89
C GLU A 131 1.99 -18.76 -15.90
N LEU A 132 1.83 -18.30 -14.65
CA LEU A 132 2.90 -18.29 -13.67
C LEU A 132 2.47 -18.89 -12.33
N CYS A 133 1.73 -18.17 -11.52
CA CYS A 133 1.45 -18.51 -10.13
C CYS A 133 0.02 -18.10 -9.73
N TYR A 134 -0.34 -18.46 -8.51
CA TYR A 134 -1.66 -18.11 -7.96
C TYR A 134 -1.65 -16.66 -7.50
N MET A 135 -2.68 -15.93 -7.86
CA MET A 135 -2.91 -14.53 -7.49
C MET A 135 -1.64 -13.67 -7.67
N PRO A 136 -1.13 -13.50 -8.92
CA PRO A 136 0.00 -12.63 -9.17
C PRO A 136 -0.42 -11.19 -8.87
N ASP A 137 0.16 -10.60 -7.85
CA ASP A 137 -0.13 -9.24 -7.43
C ASP A 137 0.90 -8.25 -7.99
N MET A 138 1.81 -7.70 -7.21
CA MET A 138 2.77 -6.73 -7.69
C MET A 138 3.81 -7.35 -8.63
N ILE A 139 4.16 -6.61 -9.70
CA ILE A 139 5.14 -7.02 -10.71
C ILE A 139 6.19 -5.93 -10.92
N THR A 140 7.47 -6.31 -11.03
CA THR A 140 8.53 -5.36 -11.31
C THR A 140 9.66 -5.95 -12.15
N PHE A 141 10.18 -5.19 -13.12
CA PHE A 141 11.45 -5.51 -13.76
C PHE A 141 12.60 -5.22 -12.80
N THR A 142 13.63 -6.06 -12.87
CA THR A 142 14.93 -5.65 -12.31
C THR A 142 15.47 -4.46 -13.10
N PRO A 143 16.26 -3.55 -12.48
CA PRO A 143 16.83 -2.38 -13.16
C PRO A 143 17.60 -2.69 -14.45
N ASP A 144 18.24 -3.85 -14.55
CA ASP A 144 18.92 -4.32 -15.77
C ASP A 144 17.98 -4.88 -16.85
N GLY A 145 16.69 -5.07 -16.54
CA GLY A 145 15.68 -5.62 -17.46
C GLY A 145 15.82 -7.10 -17.80
N LEU A 146 16.67 -7.84 -17.07
CA LEU A 146 16.92 -9.26 -17.33
C LEU A 146 15.99 -10.20 -16.58
N ASN A 147 15.38 -9.72 -15.50
CA ASN A 147 14.39 -10.46 -14.73
C ASN A 147 13.13 -9.62 -14.51
N LEU A 148 12.02 -10.32 -14.37
CA LEU A 148 10.73 -9.78 -13.98
C LEU A 148 10.29 -10.57 -12.76
N LEU A 149 10.16 -9.89 -11.63
CA LEU A 149 9.73 -10.47 -10.36
C LEU A 149 8.24 -10.25 -10.16
N VAL A 150 7.57 -11.22 -9.57
CA VAL A 150 6.12 -11.20 -9.31
C VAL A 150 5.87 -11.67 -7.88
N ALA A 151 5.16 -10.89 -7.11
CA ALA A 151 4.59 -11.34 -5.86
C ALA A 151 3.42 -12.27 -6.18
N CYS A 152 3.51 -13.51 -5.76
CA CYS A 152 2.49 -14.53 -5.95
C CYS A 152 1.83 -14.75 -4.60
N GLU A 153 0.75 -14.06 -4.34
CA GLU A 153 0.11 -14.00 -3.04
C GLU A 153 -0.38 -15.39 -2.60
N GLY A 154 -1.14 -16.08 -3.46
CA GLY A 154 -1.63 -17.41 -3.14
C GLY A 154 -2.78 -17.41 -2.13
N SER A 155 -3.53 -16.32 -2.03
CA SER A 155 -4.66 -16.19 -1.10
C SER A 155 -5.66 -17.32 -1.19
N PRO A 156 -6.22 -17.76 -0.03
CA PRO A 156 -7.22 -18.82 0.02
C PRO A 156 -8.59 -18.34 -0.47
N ASP A 157 -9.48 -19.29 -0.76
CA ASP A 157 -10.90 -19.01 -0.90
C ASP A 157 -11.56 -18.71 0.45
N GLU A 158 -12.76 -18.13 0.47
CA GLU A 158 -13.49 -17.76 1.71
C GLU A 158 -13.63 -18.90 2.74
N THR A 159 -13.45 -20.15 2.32
CA THR A 159 -13.63 -21.35 3.15
C THR A 159 -12.34 -22.08 3.49
N PHE A 160 -11.20 -21.62 2.96
CA PHE A 160 -9.91 -22.32 3.01
C PHE A 160 -9.97 -23.74 2.44
N THR A 161 -10.88 -24.01 1.50
CA THR A 161 -10.93 -25.28 0.76
C THR A 161 -9.82 -25.30 -0.28
N GLU A 162 -9.74 -24.26 -1.07
CA GLU A 162 -8.62 -23.93 -1.94
C GLU A 162 -7.73 -22.92 -1.21
N ASP A 163 -6.47 -23.26 -1.02
CA ASP A 163 -5.47 -22.46 -0.30
C ASP A 163 -4.10 -22.76 -0.92
N PRO A 164 -3.81 -22.16 -2.07
CA PRO A 164 -2.58 -22.40 -2.79
C PRO A 164 -1.38 -21.76 -2.09
N ASP A 165 -0.19 -22.34 -2.28
CA ASP A 165 1.05 -21.77 -1.74
C ASP A 165 1.39 -20.44 -2.43
N GLY A 166 1.73 -19.44 -1.62
CA GLY A 166 2.36 -18.21 -2.08
C GLY A 166 3.81 -18.45 -2.54
N GLY A 167 4.40 -17.44 -3.19
CA GLY A 167 5.78 -17.56 -3.66
C GLY A 167 6.28 -16.34 -4.43
N ILE A 168 7.53 -16.39 -4.86
CA ILE A 168 8.18 -15.35 -5.67
C ILE A 168 8.29 -15.86 -7.10
N GLY A 169 7.49 -15.29 -7.98
CA GLY A 169 7.54 -15.57 -9.42
C GLY A 169 8.74 -14.88 -10.06
N VAL A 170 9.47 -15.59 -10.89
CA VAL A 170 10.60 -15.06 -11.65
C VAL A 170 10.47 -15.46 -13.11
N LEU A 171 10.30 -14.48 -14.00
CA LEU A 171 10.50 -14.64 -15.42
C LEU A 171 11.90 -14.09 -15.75
N SER A 172 12.74 -14.85 -16.44
CA SER A 172 14.14 -14.49 -16.65
C SER A 172 14.55 -14.72 -18.09
N ILE A 173 15.29 -13.77 -18.63
CA ILE A 173 16.04 -13.88 -19.89
C ILE A 173 17.56 -13.83 -19.63
N ALA A 174 17.97 -13.80 -18.36
CA ALA A 174 19.37 -13.85 -17.96
C ALA A 174 19.99 -15.20 -18.34
N GLY A 175 21.27 -15.19 -18.73
CA GLY A 175 22.02 -16.38 -19.11
C GLY A 175 23.14 -16.08 -20.09
N ALA A 176 23.69 -17.09 -20.74
CA ALA A 176 24.87 -16.97 -21.59
C ALA A 176 24.74 -16.05 -22.82
N ASN A 177 23.49 -15.68 -23.20
CA ASN A 177 23.20 -14.87 -24.38
C ASN A 177 22.32 -13.66 -24.00
N VAL A 178 22.79 -12.81 -23.09
CA VAL A 178 22.10 -11.54 -22.76
C VAL A 178 21.97 -10.70 -24.02
N PRO A 179 20.75 -10.25 -24.38
CA PRO A 179 20.54 -9.47 -25.60
C PRO A 179 21.31 -8.14 -25.59
N ALA A 180 22.01 -7.84 -26.67
CA ALA A 180 22.84 -6.64 -26.79
C ALA A 180 22.07 -5.38 -27.23
N ASN A 181 20.81 -5.53 -27.66
CA ASN A 181 19.97 -4.43 -28.14
C ASN A 181 18.49 -4.65 -27.83
N ALA A 182 17.69 -3.59 -27.91
CA ALA A 182 16.26 -3.60 -27.57
C ALA A 182 15.43 -4.59 -28.41
N ALA A 183 15.77 -4.81 -29.69
CA ALA A 183 15.01 -5.72 -30.54
C ALA A 183 15.20 -7.19 -30.13
N ASP A 184 16.45 -7.57 -29.79
CA ASP A 184 16.75 -8.90 -29.29
C ASP A 184 16.21 -9.09 -27.87
N LEU A 185 16.21 -8.03 -27.04
CA LEU A 185 15.58 -8.01 -25.72
C LEU A 185 14.09 -8.34 -25.85
N ALA A 186 13.35 -7.62 -26.70
CA ALA A 186 11.93 -7.87 -26.96
C ALA A 186 11.67 -9.29 -27.51
N LYS A 187 12.59 -9.84 -28.31
CA LYS A 187 12.49 -11.22 -28.81
C LYS A 187 12.69 -12.25 -27.70
N ALA A 188 13.63 -12.02 -26.79
CA ALA A 188 13.91 -12.91 -25.66
C ALA A 188 12.68 -12.99 -24.72
N TRP A 189 12.02 -11.89 -24.46
CA TRP A 189 10.82 -11.81 -23.62
C TRP A 189 9.57 -12.51 -24.19
N ARG A 190 9.63 -13.04 -25.40
CA ARG A 190 8.56 -13.92 -25.93
C ARG A 190 8.53 -15.30 -25.25
N LYS A 191 9.66 -15.79 -24.78
CA LYS A 191 9.82 -17.11 -24.15
C LYS A 191 10.82 -17.05 -23.00
N PRO A 192 10.55 -16.30 -21.93
CA PRO A 192 11.41 -16.26 -20.76
C PRO A 192 11.42 -17.61 -20.03
N GLN A 193 12.48 -17.89 -19.30
CA GLN A 193 12.48 -18.96 -18.31
C GLN A 193 11.54 -18.55 -17.17
N LYS A 194 10.78 -19.49 -16.64
CA LYS A 194 9.81 -19.27 -15.56
C LYS A 194 10.15 -20.14 -14.35
N THR A 195 10.16 -19.53 -13.18
CA THR A 195 10.35 -20.21 -11.89
C THR A 195 9.43 -19.58 -10.88
N VAL A 196 8.89 -20.35 -9.97
CA VAL A 196 8.25 -19.87 -8.74
C VAL A 196 9.07 -20.41 -7.58
N VAL A 197 9.61 -19.53 -6.77
CA VAL A 197 10.36 -19.87 -5.57
C VAL A 197 9.40 -19.83 -4.40
N GLY A 198 9.01 -21.00 -3.91
CA GLY A 198 8.14 -21.14 -2.74
C GLY A 198 8.92 -21.11 -1.42
N PHE A 199 8.20 -21.29 -0.33
CA PHE A 199 8.70 -21.19 1.04
C PHE A 199 8.95 -22.55 1.71
N ASN A 200 8.78 -23.65 0.98
CA ASN A 200 8.81 -25.02 1.53
C ASN A 200 10.18 -25.43 2.13
N GLU A 201 11.27 -24.77 1.74
CA GLU A 201 12.61 -25.04 2.27
C GLU A 201 12.91 -24.28 3.57
N LEU A 202 12.00 -23.39 4.01
CA LEU A 202 12.20 -22.59 5.20
C LEU A 202 11.84 -23.37 6.49
N ASP A 203 12.61 -23.12 7.54
CA ASP A 203 12.33 -23.66 8.88
C ASP A 203 11.20 -22.85 9.53
N SER A 204 9.97 -23.34 9.41
CA SER A 204 8.77 -22.70 9.92
C SER A 204 8.83 -22.44 11.43
N LEU A 205 9.37 -23.39 12.21
CA LEU A 205 9.48 -23.23 13.66
C LEU A 205 10.45 -22.12 14.04
N LYS A 206 11.57 -22.04 13.33
CA LYS A 206 12.56 -20.98 13.51
C LYS A 206 12.01 -19.62 13.15
N LEU A 207 11.25 -19.50 12.06
CA LEU A 207 10.65 -18.25 11.64
C LEU A 207 9.55 -17.77 12.61
N MET A 208 8.68 -18.66 13.05
CA MET A 208 7.69 -18.34 14.09
C MET A 208 8.37 -17.93 15.40
N ALA A 209 9.45 -18.60 15.79
CA ALA A 209 10.22 -18.23 16.99
C ALA A 209 10.92 -16.86 16.85
N LYS A 210 11.25 -16.42 15.62
CA LYS A 210 11.74 -15.06 15.33
C LYS A 210 10.62 -14.00 15.39
N GLY A 211 9.34 -14.38 15.30
CA GLY A 211 8.19 -13.47 15.31
C GLY A 211 7.51 -13.29 13.95
N VAL A 212 7.79 -14.15 12.97
CA VAL A 212 7.00 -14.21 11.73
C VAL A 212 5.66 -14.84 12.03
N ARG A 213 4.56 -14.15 11.71
CA ARG A 213 3.21 -14.59 12.05
C ARG A 213 2.76 -15.74 11.14
N LYS A 214 1.98 -16.65 11.70
CA LYS A 214 1.21 -17.65 10.96
C LYS A 214 -0.26 -17.26 10.97
N THR A 215 -0.83 -17.08 9.81
CA THR A 215 -2.27 -16.84 9.61
C THR A 215 -2.98 -18.08 9.09
N GLY A 216 -4.32 -18.05 9.02
CA GLY A 216 -5.11 -19.12 8.42
C GLY A 216 -5.11 -20.45 9.19
N VAL A 217 -5.75 -21.44 8.61
CA VAL A 217 -6.02 -22.75 9.22
C VAL A 217 -5.06 -23.85 8.79
N LYS A 218 -4.33 -23.66 7.68
CA LYS A 218 -3.46 -24.68 7.10
C LYS A 218 -2.00 -24.58 7.55
N SER A 219 -1.06 -24.87 6.68
CA SER A 219 0.36 -24.88 7.04
C SER A 219 0.92 -23.46 7.21
N PHE A 220 2.08 -23.34 7.85
CA PHE A 220 2.81 -22.08 7.91
C PHE A 220 3.18 -21.56 6.52
N VAL A 221 3.61 -22.46 5.63
CA VAL A 221 4.01 -22.12 4.26
C VAL A 221 2.86 -21.53 3.46
N GLN A 222 1.67 -22.11 3.56
CA GLN A 222 0.47 -21.61 2.88
C GLN A 222 0.01 -20.25 3.41
N SER A 223 0.38 -19.89 4.64
CA SER A 223 0.06 -18.59 5.21
C SER A 223 1.05 -17.49 4.82
N LEU A 224 2.09 -17.77 4.03
CA LEU A 224 3.05 -16.77 3.58
C LEU A 224 2.61 -16.19 2.25
N GLU A 225 2.07 -14.97 2.31
CA GLU A 225 1.41 -14.27 1.20
C GLU A 225 2.25 -13.06 0.78
N PRO A 226 3.03 -13.18 -0.34
CA PRO A 226 3.80 -12.06 -0.91
C PRO A 226 2.91 -11.00 -1.55
N GLU A 227 3.12 -9.72 -1.20
CA GLU A 227 2.35 -8.58 -1.68
C GLU A 227 3.19 -7.69 -2.61
N TYR A 228 4.15 -6.97 -2.08
CA TYR A 228 4.89 -5.94 -2.78
C TYR A 228 6.37 -6.26 -2.90
N ILE A 229 7.03 -5.76 -3.98
CA ILE A 229 8.45 -6.03 -4.27
C ILE A 229 9.20 -4.73 -4.51
N THR A 230 10.38 -4.61 -3.91
CA THR A 230 11.38 -3.60 -4.29
C THR A 230 12.72 -4.27 -4.60
N VAL A 231 13.45 -3.74 -5.58
CA VAL A 231 14.72 -4.30 -6.05
C VAL A 231 15.84 -3.27 -5.90
N ASP A 232 17.00 -3.69 -5.47
CA ASP A 232 18.17 -2.81 -5.40
C ASP A 232 18.64 -2.35 -6.80
N ALA A 233 19.34 -1.21 -6.83
CA ALA A 233 19.78 -0.59 -8.08
C ALA A 233 20.75 -1.46 -8.90
N ASN A 234 21.38 -2.46 -8.28
CA ASN A 234 22.32 -3.37 -8.95
C ASN A 234 21.67 -4.66 -9.46
N SER A 235 20.33 -4.80 -9.31
CA SER A 235 19.53 -5.95 -9.75
C SER A 235 19.85 -7.28 -9.07
N LYS A 236 20.51 -7.27 -7.90
CA LYS A 236 20.98 -8.50 -7.23
C LYS A 236 20.07 -8.93 -6.09
N THR A 237 19.51 -7.97 -5.36
CA THR A 237 18.71 -8.26 -4.17
C THR A 237 17.33 -7.63 -4.31
N ALA A 238 16.31 -8.39 -3.96
CA ALA A 238 14.95 -7.89 -3.83
C ALA A 238 14.47 -8.08 -2.38
N TRP A 239 13.53 -7.24 -1.98
CA TRP A 239 12.77 -7.39 -0.75
C TRP A 239 11.30 -7.50 -1.11
N ILE A 240 10.61 -8.39 -0.42
CA ILE A 240 9.19 -8.70 -0.67
C ILE A 240 8.45 -8.59 0.66
N SER A 241 7.37 -7.82 0.70
CA SER A 241 6.48 -7.79 1.87
C SER A 241 5.66 -9.08 1.95
N LEU A 242 5.47 -9.55 3.19
CA LEU A 242 4.49 -10.55 3.59
C LEU A 242 3.58 -9.85 4.59
N GLN A 243 2.50 -9.24 4.12
CA GLN A 243 1.71 -8.28 4.89
C GLN A 243 1.08 -8.93 6.12
N GLU A 244 0.27 -9.96 5.95
CA GLU A 244 -0.41 -10.67 7.05
C GLU A 244 0.58 -11.29 8.03
N ASN A 245 1.74 -11.74 7.51
CA ASN A 245 2.78 -12.36 8.32
C ASN A 245 3.68 -11.35 9.02
N ASN A 246 3.49 -10.04 8.76
CA ASN A 246 4.26 -8.95 9.34
C ASN A 246 5.77 -9.15 9.18
N ALA A 247 6.20 -9.42 7.94
CA ALA A 247 7.58 -9.79 7.64
C ALA A 247 8.06 -9.25 6.28
N LEU A 248 9.39 -9.20 6.09
CA LEU A 248 10.06 -8.95 4.81
C LEU A 248 10.91 -10.15 4.43
N VAL A 249 10.78 -10.60 3.19
CA VAL A 249 11.68 -11.57 2.58
C VAL A 249 12.83 -10.83 1.92
N LYS A 250 14.07 -11.28 2.14
CA LYS A 250 15.26 -10.90 1.39
C LYS A 250 15.57 -11.98 0.36
N PHE A 251 15.66 -11.60 -0.90
CA PHE A 251 15.75 -12.52 -2.03
C PHE A 251 16.96 -12.25 -2.91
N ASP A 252 17.73 -13.29 -3.24
CA ASP A 252 18.79 -13.25 -4.25
C ASP A 252 18.19 -13.47 -5.63
N VAL A 253 18.25 -12.46 -6.49
CA VAL A 253 17.65 -12.46 -7.82
C VAL A 253 18.38 -13.42 -8.78
N GLU A 254 19.71 -13.47 -8.74
CA GLU A 254 20.51 -14.30 -9.61
C GLU A 254 20.42 -15.79 -9.22
N ALA A 255 20.61 -16.08 -7.94
CA ALA A 255 20.50 -17.44 -7.41
C ALA A 255 19.05 -17.94 -7.32
N LYS A 256 18.06 -17.04 -7.45
CA LYS A 256 16.62 -17.31 -7.26
C LYS A 256 16.37 -18.00 -5.92
N LYS A 257 16.87 -17.39 -4.85
CA LYS A 257 16.87 -18.00 -3.52
C LYS A 257 16.48 -17.00 -2.44
N ILE A 258 15.66 -17.44 -1.50
CA ILE A 258 15.37 -16.70 -0.27
C ILE A 258 16.61 -16.74 0.61
N LEU A 259 17.13 -15.55 0.97
CA LEU A 259 18.31 -15.38 1.82
C LEU A 259 17.94 -15.32 3.30
N ASP A 260 16.89 -14.59 3.64
CA ASP A 260 16.35 -14.49 5.01
C ASP A 260 14.90 -14.01 4.98
N VAL A 261 14.22 -14.14 6.13
CA VAL A 261 12.90 -13.56 6.41
C VAL A 261 13.00 -12.80 7.72
N PHE A 262 12.72 -11.50 7.67
CA PHE A 262 12.82 -10.57 8.79
C PHE A 262 11.43 -10.27 9.35
N PRO A 263 11.11 -10.60 10.61
CA PRO A 263 9.89 -10.13 11.26
C PRO A 263 10.01 -8.62 11.51
N LEU A 264 8.93 -7.89 11.28
CA LEU A 264 8.93 -6.42 11.36
C LEU A 264 8.60 -5.89 12.76
N GLY A 265 8.10 -6.75 13.65
CA GLY A 265 7.74 -6.35 15.00
C GLY A 265 6.53 -5.41 15.05
N TYR A 266 6.51 -4.48 15.98
CA TYR A 266 5.36 -3.62 16.26
C TYR A 266 5.80 -2.20 16.67
N VAL A 267 4.84 -1.26 16.65
CA VAL A 267 4.95 0.04 17.32
C VAL A 267 4.25 -0.05 18.66
N ASP A 268 4.94 0.33 19.74
CA ASP A 268 4.36 0.37 21.08
C ASP A 268 3.63 1.69 21.32
N HIS A 269 2.30 1.65 21.23
CA HIS A 269 1.44 2.82 21.41
C HIS A 269 1.30 3.30 22.85
N SER A 270 1.88 2.60 23.82
CA SER A 270 1.97 3.08 25.20
C SER A 270 3.07 4.13 25.40
N VAL A 271 3.99 4.24 24.44
CA VAL A 271 5.13 5.17 24.46
C VAL A 271 4.75 6.52 23.89
N LEU A 272 5.24 7.60 24.50
CA LEU A 272 5.06 8.96 24.00
C LEU A 272 5.60 9.12 22.57
N GLY A 273 4.83 9.75 21.69
CA GLY A 273 5.12 9.88 20.26
C GLY A 273 4.55 8.76 19.40
N ASN A 274 3.82 7.82 20.00
CA ASN A 274 3.12 6.73 19.32
C ASN A 274 1.62 6.72 19.67
N GLY A 275 1.04 7.88 19.99
CA GLY A 275 -0.36 7.99 20.37
C GLY A 275 -1.32 7.68 19.21
N LEU A 276 -2.52 7.24 19.55
CA LEU A 276 -3.61 6.98 18.60
C LEU A 276 -4.91 7.63 19.07
N ASP A 277 -5.73 8.08 18.13
CA ASP A 277 -7.16 8.19 18.37
C ASP A 277 -7.82 6.82 18.10
N VAL A 278 -8.52 6.31 19.09
CA VAL A 278 -9.14 4.97 19.06
C VAL A 278 -10.66 5.04 19.19
N LYS A 279 -11.24 6.26 19.12
CA LYS A 279 -12.67 6.48 19.33
C LYS A 279 -13.32 7.14 18.13
N LYS A 280 -14.48 6.68 17.79
CA LYS A 280 -15.35 7.29 16.77
C LYS A 280 -16.41 8.17 17.40
N ASN A 281 -15.99 9.24 18.04
CA ASN A 281 -16.83 10.13 18.85
C ASN A 281 -16.94 11.56 18.31
N LYS A 282 -16.33 11.85 17.15
CA LYS A 282 -16.21 13.17 16.51
C LYS A 282 -15.34 14.16 17.28
N ALA A 283 -14.42 13.67 18.07
CA ALA A 283 -13.38 14.44 18.72
C ALA A 283 -12.01 13.85 18.35
N ILE A 284 -11.00 14.65 18.28
CA ILE A 284 -9.61 14.19 18.07
C ILE A 284 -9.00 13.99 19.46
N GLU A 285 -8.80 12.73 19.84
CA GLU A 285 -8.30 12.36 21.16
C GLU A 285 -7.08 11.44 21.07
N ILE A 286 -5.97 11.94 20.50
CA ILE A 286 -4.72 11.18 20.35
C ILE A 286 -4.10 10.94 21.73
N LYS A 287 -4.06 9.68 22.16
CA LYS A 287 -3.56 9.26 23.48
C LYS A 287 -2.69 8.00 23.37
N ASN A 288 -1.92 7.72 24.41
CA ASN A 288 -1.18 6.48 24.53
C ASN A 288 -2.03 5.40 25.18
N TYR A 289 -2.00 4.20 24.61
CA TYR A 289 -2.76 3.03 25.06
C TYR A 289 -1.86 1.79 25.12
N PRO A 290 -2.19 0.77 25.96
CA PRO A 290 -1.45 -0.48 26.04
C PRO A 290 -1.74 -1.36 24.81
N LEU A 291 -1.44 -0.83 23.62
CA LEU A 291 -1.57 -1.46 22.31
C LEU A 291 -0.22 -1.57 21.63
N ARG A 292 -0.02 -2.62 20.89
CA ARG A 292 1.11 -2.84 19.98
C ARG A 292 0.58 -2.95 18.56
N GLY A 293 0.81 -1.92 17.73
CA GLY A 293 0.44 -1.92 16.32
C GLY A 293 1.38 -2.79 15.52
N LEU A 294 0.90 -3.92 14.97
CA LEU A 294 1.65 -4.71 14.00
C LEU A 294 1.90 -3.84 12.77
N ARG A 295 3.11 -3.89 12.20
CA ARG A 295 3.40 -3.04 11.03
C ARG A 295 2.62 -3.47 9.80
N GLN A 296 2.74 -4.74 9.43
CA GLN A 296 1.99 -5.34 8.31
C GLN A 296 1.97 -4.44 7.07
N PRO A 297 3.14 -4.22 6.44
CA PRO A 297 3.23 -3.31 5.31
C PRO A 297 2.64 -3.92 4.05
N ASP A 298 1.87 -3.12 3.32
CA ASP A 298 1.56 -3.37 1.93
C ASP A 298 2.72 -2.87 1.07
N GLY A 299 2.67 -1.62 0.59
CA GLY A 299 3.68 -1.03 -0.27
C GLY A 299 5.04 -0.85 0.40
N ILE A 300 6.09 -1.20 -0.32
CA ILE A 300 7.48 -1.00 0.10
C ILE A 300 8.32 -0.36 -1.00
N SER A 301 9.34 0.39 -0.60
CA SER A 301 10.32 0.97 -1.53
C SER A 301 11.72 0.87 -0.94
N SER A 302 12.75 0.90 -1.78
CA SER A 302 14.12 0.87 -1.31
C SER A 302 14.96 2.03 -1.83
N PHE A 303 15.98 2.40 -1.08
CA PHE A 303 17.01 3.33 -1.50
C PHE A 303 18.38 2.88 -1.00
N SER A 304 19.43 3.30 -1.69
CA SER A 304 20.80 2.95 -1.30
C SER A 304 21.63 4.20 -1.06
N VAL A 305 22.43 4.15 0.00
CA VAL A 305 23.41 5.18 0.35
C VAL A 305 24.71 4.50 0.73
N ASN A 306 25.82 4.93 0.15
CA ASN A 306 27.17 4.41 0.44
C ASN A 306 27.26 2.86 0.39
N GLY A 307 26.52 2.23 -0.52
CA GLY A 307 26.50 0.77 -0.69
C GLY A 307 25.60 0.01 0.28
N THR A 308 24.95 0.69 1.22
CA THR A 308 23.92 0.11 2.10
C THR A 308 22.53 0.38 1.53
N THR A 309 21.69 -0.64 1.44
CA THR A 309 20.30 -0.51 1.00
C THR A 309 19.38 -0.51 2.22
N PHE A 310 18.45 0.42 2.22
CA PHE A 310 17.39 0.57 3.21
C PHE A 310 16.04 0.27 2.56
N VAL A 311 15.12 -0.32 3.32
CA VAL A 311 13.75 -0.59 2.89
C VAL A 311 12.80 0.26 3.70
N VAL A 312 11.94 0.99 3.00
CA VAL A 312 10.84 1.78 3.58
C VAL A 312 9.55 0.98 3.45
N THR A 313 8.75 0.98 4.50
CA THR A 313 7.47 0.25 4.55
C THR A 313 6.32 1.19 4.86
N ALA A 314 5.19 1.02 4.18
CA ALA A 314 3.91 1.65 4.50
C ALA A 314 3.11 0.69 5.38
N ASN A 315 2.92 1.03 6.65
CA ASN A 315 2.43 0.09 7.65
C ASN A 315 0.89 0.18 7.77
N GLU A 316 0.20 -0.29 6.76
CA GLU A 316 -1.25 -0.24 6.60
C GLU A 316 -1.98 -1.11 7.62
N GLY A 317 -1.58 -2.39 7.68
CA GLY A 317 -2.22 -3.41 8.49
C GLY A 317 -3.23 -4.27 7.73
N ALA A 318 -3.16 -5.58 7.93
CA ALA A 318 -4.03 -6.58 7.32
C ALA A 318 -4.67 -7.50 8.37
N PRO A 319 -5.89 -7.19 8.84
CA PRO A 319 -6.67 -8.12 9.63
C PRO A 319 -7.25 -9.22 8.74
N VAL A 320 -7.00 -10.47 9.04
CA VAL A 320 -7.61 -11.61 8.34
C VAL A 320 -9.02 -11.83 8.89
N ASN A 321 -10.03 -11.22 8.28
CA ASN A 321 -11.42 -11.23 8.76
C ASN A 321 -12.48 -11.51 7.70
N ASP A 322 -12.11 -11.62 6.42
CA ASP A 322 -13.05 -11.76 5.32
C ASP A 322 -13.38 -13.23 4.99
N TYR A 323 -12.80 -14.16 5.73
CA TYR A 323 -12.98 -15.59 5.55
C TYR A 323 -14.04 -16.17 6.48
N LYS A 324 -14.90 -17.04 5.95
CA LYS A 324 -15.98 -17.69 6.72
C LYS A 324 -15.47 -18.75 7.69
N ALA A 325 -14.36 -19.39 7.36
CA ALA A 325 -13.84 -20.52 8.13
C ALA A 325 -12.92 -20.11 9.29
N TRP A 326 -12.34 -18.92 9.23
CA TRP A 326 -11.36 -18.49 10.22
C TRP A 326 -11.21 -16.95 10.22
N THR A 327 -10.90 -16.41 11.38
CA THR A 327 -10.59 -14.99 11.55
C THR A 327 -9.54 -14.78 12.62
N ASP A 328 -8.65 -13.83 12.38
CA ASP A 328 -7.71 -13.33 13.39
C ASP A 328 -8.32 -12.23 14.28
N VAL A 329 -9.49 -11.74 13.94
CA VAL A 329 -10.08 -10.57 14.59
C VAL A 329 -10.84 -10.94 15.86
N THR A 330 -10.59 -10.15 16.92
CA THR A 330 -11.36 -10.17 18.18
C THR A 330 -11.53 -8.73 18.70
N THR A 331 -12.15 -8.59 19.87
CA THR A 331 -12.31 -7.31 20.56
C THR A 331 -11.64 -7.31 21.93
N PRO A 332 -11.22 -6.14 22.44
CA PRO A 332 -10.69 -6.00 23.80
C PRO A 332 -11.62 -6.57 24.89
N MET A 333 -12.93 -6.39 24.72
CA MET A 333 -13.93 -6.91 25.66
C MET A 333 -13.95 -8.43 25.68
N MET A 334 -13.82 -9.10 24.53
CA MET A 334 -13.75 -10.57 24.49
C MET A 334 -12.49 -11.10 25.16
N LEU A 335 -11.33 -10.47 24.93
CA LEU A 335 -10.08 -10.83 25.60
C LEU A 335 -10.15 -10.64 27.11
N ALA A 336 -10.79 -9.56 27.57
CA ALA A 336 -11.03 -9.31 28.99
C ALA A 336 -11.95 -10.37 29.62
N GLN A 337 -13.05 -10.74 28.96
CA GLN A 337 -13.97 -11.79 29.40
C GLN A 337 -13.31 -13.17 29.46
N GLN A 338 -12.39 -13.46 28.55
CA GLN A 338 -11.57 -14.67 28.57
C GLN A 338 -10.51 -14.66 29.69
N GLY A 339 -10.37 -13.54 30.41
CA GLY A 339 -9.39 -13.38 31.47
C GLY A 339 -7.95 -13.36 30.98
N VAL A 340 -7.70 -12.98 29.71
CA VAL A 340 -6.38 -12.88 29.09
C VAL A 340 -5.64 -11.64 29.59
N LEU A 341 -6.35 -10.51 29.68
CA LEU A 341 -5.76 -9.20 29.94
C LEU A 341 -5.44 -8.98 31.43
N ASP A 342 -4.38 -8.21 31.70
CA ASP A 342 -4.02 -7.78 33.04
C ASP A 342 -4.97 -6.70 33.56
N PRO A 343 -5.80 -6.95 34.58
CA PRO A 343 -6.79 -5.98 35.03
C PRO A 343 -6.18 -4.75 35.71
N SER A 344 -4.90 -4.79 36.08
CA SER A 344 -4.18 -3.63 36.60
C SER A 344 -3.81 -2.63 35.50
N VAL A 345 -3.65 -3.10 34.27
CA VAL A 345 -3.40 -2.27 33.07
C VAL A 345 -4.70 -1.94 32.37
N PHE A 346 -5.53 -2.96 32.11
CA PHE A 346 -6.81 -2.81 31.41
C PHE A 346 -7.94 -2.54 32.40
N THR A 347 -7.91 -1.36 33.01
CA THR A 347 -9.00 -0.88 33.87
C THR A 347 -10.29 -0.70 33.09
N SER A 348 -11.43 -0.56 33.78
CA SER A 348 -12.72 -0.32 33.12
C SER A 348 -12.70 0.89 32.20
N SER A 349 -11.96 1.95 32.56
CA SER A 349 -11.83 3.16 31.72
C SER A 349 -11.01 2.89 30.46
N VAL A 350 -9.90 2.16 30.54
CA VAL A 350 -9.07 1.80 29.39
C VAL A 350 -9.87 0.89 28.44
N LEU A 351 -10.59 -0.09 28.99
CA LEU A 351 -11.43 -0.98 28.18
C LEU A 351 -12.61 -0.24 27.53
N ASP A 352 -13.19 0.78 28.18
CA ASP A 352 -14.26 1.58 27.59
C ASP A 352 -13.73 2.43 26.42
N ASP A 353 -12.50 2.96 26.53
CA ASP A 353 -11.86 3.67 25.43
C ASP A 353 -11.57 2.75 24.23
N LEU A 354 -11.13 1.53 24.49
CA LEU A 354 -10.68 0.57 23.47
C LEU A 354 -11.77 -0.38 22.96
N LYS A 355 -12.98 -0.33 23.49
CA LYS A 355 -14.03 -1.36 23.30
C LYS A 355 -14.35 -1.75 21.86
N ASN A 356 -14.17 -0.81 20.92
CA ASN A 356 -14.47 -1.01 19.51
C ASN A 356 -13.22 -1.17 18.64
N VAL A 357 -12.02 -1.13 19.24
CA VAL A 357 -10.77 -1.31 18.49
C VAL A 357 -10.67 -2.76 18.02
N THR A 358 -10.31 -2.94 16.77
CA THR A 358 -10.03 -4.26 16.21
C THR A 358 -8.66 -4.74 16.65
N VAL A 359 -8.59 -5.91 17.30
CA VAL A 359 -7.34 -6.49 17.81
C VAL A 359 -7.17 -7.94 17.38
N SER A 360 -5.91 -8.41 17.34
CA SER A 360 -5.58 -9.77 16.97
C SER A 360 -5.97 -10.77 18.08
N ASN A 361 -6.50 -11.90 17.65
CA ASN A 361 -6.72 -13.08 18.49
C ASN A 361 -5.54 -14.05 18.46
N LEU A 362 -4.64 -13.91 17.48
CA LEU A 362 -3.43 -14.73 17.36
C LEU A 362 -2.29 -14.20 18.22
N GLU A 363 -2.01 -12.90 18.09
CA GLU A 363 -0.94 -12.25 18.82
C GLU A 363 -1.38 -11.99 20.25
N ARG A 364 -1.08 -12.96 21.11
CA ARG A 364 -1.45 -12.91 22.52
C ARG A 364 -0.23 -13.17 23.38
N CYS A 365 -0.03 -12.39 24.41
CA CYS A 365 1.10 -12.57 25.32
C CYS A 365 1.01 -13.84 26.16
N ASP A 366 -0.16 -14.46 26.27
CA ASP A 366 -0.32 -15.75 26.98
C ASP A 366 0.32 -16.93 26.21
N VAL A 367 0.60 -16.75 24.92
CA VAL A 367 1.37 -17.68 24.08
C VAL A 367 2.81 -17.21 23.80
N ALA A 368 3.18 -15.99 24.27
CA ALA A 368 4.48 -15.35 24.09
C ALA A 368 5.30 -15.29 25.41
N PRO A 369 6.62 -15.04 25.37
CA PRO A 369 7.46 -14.97 26.56
C PRO A 369 7.18 -13.77 27.48
N ASP A 370 6.42 -12.78 27.06
CA ASP A 370 6.23 -11.48 27.74
C ASP A 370 5.07 -11.45 28.74
N LYS A 371 4.81 -12.56 29.43
CA LYS A 371 3.77 -12.63 30.46
C LYS A 371 4.15 -11.78 31.67
N THR A 372 3.15 -11.10 32.25
CA THR A 372 3.30 -10.53 33.58
C THR A 372 3.50 -11.62 34.63
N ALA A 373 3.93 -11.24 35.83
CA ALA A 373 4.13 -12.19 36.96
C ALA A 373 2.87 -13.01 37.32
N ASN A 374 1.67 -12.49 37.00
CA ASN A 374 0.39 -13.16 37.19
C ASN A 374 -0.08 -13.97 35.94
N GLY A 375 0.75 -14.08 34.91
CA GLY A 375 0.46 -14.81 33.66
C GLY A 375 -0.54 -14.11 32.71
N LYS A 376 -0.80 -12.81 32.94
CA LYS A 376 -1.75 -12.00 32.15
C LYS A 376 -1.04 -11.11 31.14
N CYS A 377 -1.79 -10.62 30.16
CA CYS A 377 -1.29 -9.74 29.10
C CYS A 377 -1.36 -8.27 29.51
N PRO A 378 -0.22 -7.54 29.53
CA PRO A 378 -0.20 -6.11 29.78
C PRO A 378 -0.43 -5.27 28.51
N TYR A 379 -0.64 -5.88 27.35
CA TYR A 379 -0.90 -5.23 26.07
C TYR A 379 -1.73 -6.13 25.14
N MET A 380 -2.32 -5.54 24.12
CA MET A 380 -2.97 -6.20 22.97
C MET A 380 -2.28 -5.79 21.67
N TYR A 381 -2.50 -6.56 20.61
CA TYR A 381 -2.00 -6.22 19.28
C TYR A 381 -3.13 -5.74 18.39
N SER A 382 -2.95 -4.57 17.75
CA SER A 382 -3.80 -4.04 16.68
C SER A 382 -3.15 -4.28 15.32
N PHE A 383 -3.93 -4.14 14.25
CA PHE A 383 -3.47 -4.28 12.88
C PHE A 383 -3.07 -2.93 12.32
N GLY A 384 -1.90 -2.88 11.66
CA GLY A 384 -1.28 -1.65 11.22
C GLY A 384 -0.74 -0.80 12.37
N SER A 385 0.31 -0.07 12.11
CA SER A 385 0.87 0.87 13.08
C SER A 385 0.57 2.33 12.74
N ARG A 386 -0.17 2.60 11.67
CA ARG A 386 -0.51 3.93 11.15
C ARG A 386 0.74 4.80 10.94
N SER A 387 1.83 4.17 10.53
CA SER A 387 3.16 4.77 10.40
C SER A 387 3.87 4.29 9.15
N ILE A 388 5.02 4.88 8.83
CA ILE A 388 6.02 4.29 7.94
C ILE A 388 7.26 3.94 8.74
N SER A 389 7.98 2.91 8.30
CA SER A 389 9.25 2.51 8.92
C SER A 389 10.38 2.46 7.91
N ILE A 390 11.61 2.58 8.39
CA ILE A 390 12.83 2.38 7.60
C ILE A 390 13.65 1.28 8.25
N PHE A 391 13.99 0.26 7.47
CA PHE A 391 14.78 -0.89 7.90
C PHE A 391 16.11 -0.95 7.16
N ASP A 392 17.16 -1.44 7.82
CA ASP A 392 18.38 -1.88 7.16
C ASP A 392 18.07 -3.13 6.33
N GLY A 393 18.26 -3.06 5.01
CA GLY A 393 17.91 -4.14 4.09
C GLY A 393 18.82 -5.37 4.19
N ALA A 394 20.00 -5.24 4.80
CA ALA A 394 20.90 -6.38 5.00
C ALA A 394 20.47 -7.22 6.21
N THR A 395 20.04 -6.59 7.28
CA THR A 395 19.81 -7.20 8.60
C THR A 395 18.36 -7.24 9.04
N GLY A 396 17.46 -6.46 8.42
CA GLY A 396 16.09 -6.27 8.88
C GLY A 396 15.99 -5.42 10.16
N HIS A 397 17.08 -4.75 10.58
CA HIS A 397 17.06 -3.91 11.77
C HIS A 397 16.24 -2.63 11.52
N LEU A 398 15.35 -2.30 12.45
CA LEU A 398 14.58 -1.06 12.41
C LEU A 398 15.50 0.14 12.65
N MET A 399 15.58 1.04 11.68
CA MET A 399 16.36 2.28 11.76
C MET A 399 15.52 3.44 12.29
N TRP A 400 14.25 3.50 11.89
CA TRP A 400 13.34 4.57 12.27
C TRP A 400 11.88 4.18 12.01
N ASP A 401 10.96 4.78 12.78
CA ASP A 401 9.52 4.69 12.59
C ASP A 401 8.89 6.08 12.81
N SER A 402 7.88 6.42 12.04
CA SER A 402 7.24 7.73 12.12
C SER A 402 6.33 7.92 13.34
N GLY A 403 5.99 6.84 14.06
CA GLY A 403 5.09 6.90 15.20
C GLY A 403 3.73 7.53 14.86
N ASP A 404 3.27 8.47 15.69
CA ASP A 404 1.98 9.15 15.53
C ASP A 404 1.99 10.40 14.63
N VAL A 405 3.06 10.60 13.84
CA VAL A 405 3.24 11.82 13.01
C VAL A 405 2.06 12.05 12.06
N PHE A 406 1.48 11.01 11.48
CA PHE A 406 0.33 11.17 10.59
C PHE A 406 -0.91 11.69 11.32
N GLU A 407 -1.24 11.11 12.47
CA GLU A 407 -2.37 11.56 13.28
C GLU A 407 -2.18 13.00 13.76
N GLN A 408 -0.98 13.33 14.28
CA GLN A 408 -0.65 14.68 14.74
C GLN A 408 -0.70 15.72 13.61
N THR A 409 -0.22 15.34 12.42
CA THR A 409 -0.22 16.24 11.25
C THR A 409 -1.63 16.48 10.75
N MET A 410 -2.42 15.42 10.61
CA MET A 410 -3.78 15.47 10.14
C MET A 410 -4.68 16.31 11.06
N ALA A 411 -4.52 16.14 12.38
CA ALA A 411 -5.22 16.92 13.39
C ALA A 411 -4.98 18.43 13.24
N LYS A 412 -3.81 18.83 12.75
CA LYS A 412 -3.43 20.25 12.55
C LYS A 412 -3.83 20.79 11.19
N VAL A 413 -3.63 20.00 10.13
CA VAL A 413 -3.73 20.46 8.73
C VAL A 413 -5.14 20.31 8.18
N ALA A 414 -5.82 19.21 8.50
CA ALA A 414 -7.13 18.89 7.95
C ALA A 414 -8.04 18.22 9.00
N PRO A 415 -8.36 18.88 10.13
CA PRO A 415 -9.10 18.25 11.24
C PRO A 415 -10.47 17.70 10.84
N ASP A 416 -11.19 18.34 9.91
CA ASP A 416 -12.48 17.86 9.42
C ASP A 416 -12.38 16.53 8.65
N TYR A 417 -11.19 16.17 8.20
CA TYR A 417 -10.87 14.95 7.47
C TYR A 417 -10.04 13.95 8.31
N PHE A 418 -9.89 14.23 9.59
CA PHE A 418 -9.16 13.36 10.50
C PHE A 418 -9.75 11.95 10.50
N ASN A 419 -8.94 10.94 10.21
CA ASN A 419 -9.33 9.53 10.14
C ASN A 419 -10.69 9.27 9.43
N TRP A 420 -11.02 10.06 8.40
CA TRP A 420 -12.24 9.84 7.63
C TRP A 420 -12.14 8.61 6.72
N ASN A 421 -13.27 8.14 6.22
CA ASN A 421 -13.33 7.05 5.25
C ASN A 421 -13.62 7.60 3.85
N SER A 422 -12.58 7.86 3.08
CA SER A 422 -12.67 8.43 1.74
C SER A 422 -13.35 7.52 0.73
N LYS A 423 -13.32 6.20 0.91
CA LYS A 423 -13.97 5.20 0.05
C LYS A 423 -15.47 5.48 -0.11
N LYS A 424 -16.11 5.96 0.93
CA LYS A 424 -17.55 6.29 0.91
C LYS A 424 -17.88 7.66 0.31
N GLY A 425 -16.87 8.47 -0.01
CA GLY A 425 -17.02 9.78 -0.67
C GLY A 425 -17.71 10.88 0.15
N LYS A 426 -18.21 10.57 1.35
CA LYS A 426 -18.81 11.54 2.27
C LYS A 426 -17.84 11.84 3.39
N VAL A 427 -17.58 13.12 3.62
CA VAL A 427 -16.74 13.52 4.74
C VAL A 427 -17.42 13.11 6.04
N LYS A 428 -16.79 12.23 6.75
CA LYS A 428 -17.17 11.76 8.07
C LYS A 428 -15.90 11.60 8.89
N MET A 429 -15.57 12.69 9.58
CA MET A 429 -14.46 12.73 10.50
C MET A 429 -14.50 11.54 11.44
N ASP A 430 -13.32 11.01 11.79
CA ASP A 430 -13.15 10.00 12.83
C ASP A 430 -13.76 8.62 12.50
N ALA A 431 -14.06 8.40 11.21
CA ALA A 431 -14.75 7.16 10.81
C ALA A 431 -13.87 5.91 10.88
N ARG A 432 -12.53 6.08 10.92
CA ARG A 432 -11.53 5.00 10.90
C ARG A 432 -10.72 4.90 12.20
N SER A 433 -10.97 5.74 13.19
CA SER A 433 -10.19 5.77 14.45
C SER A 433 -10.27 4.46 15.25
N GLU A 434 -11.41 3.76 15.23
CA GLU A 434 -11.61 2.44 15.85
C GLU A 434 -10.97 1.29 15.05
N ASP A 435 -10.44 1.57 13.85
CA ASP A 435 -9.87 0.59 12.94
C ASP A 435 -8.40 0.97 12.62
N LYS A 436 -7.97 0.94 11.37
CA LYS A 436 -6.56 1.18 10.97
C LYS A 436 -6.21 2.67 10.76
N GLY A 437 -7.11 3.62 11.07
CA GLY A 437 -6.89 5.06 10.98
C GLY A 437 -6.67 5.55 9.55
N CYS A 438 -5.51 6.15 9.28
CA CYS A 438 -5.18 6.76 7.99
C CYS A 438 -4.82 5.76 6.89
N GLU A 439 -4.41 4.56 7.24
CA GLU A 439 -3.97 3.47 6.36
C GLU A 439 -2.87 3.94 5.38
N PRO A 440 -1.59 3.97 5.83
CA PRO A 440 -0.48 4.15 4.91
C PRO A 440 -0.37 2.95 3.97
N GLU A 441 -0.72 3.15 2.69
CA GLU A 441 -0.87 2.10 1.69
C GLU A 441 0.43 1.85 0.94
N ASN A 442 0.96 2.89 0.33
CA ASN A 442 2.12 2.78 -0.53
C ASN A 442 3.16 3.87 -0.24
N VAL A 443 4.41 3.56 -0.54
CA VAL A 443 5.53 4.47 -0.41
C VAL A 443 6.43 4.43 -1.64
N THR A 444 6.98 5.58 -2.00
CA THR A 444 8.10 5.65 -2.94
C THR A 444 9.18 6.59 -2.42
N THR A 445 10.41 6.40 -2.90
CA THR A 445 11.55 7.24 -2.54
C THR A 445 12.03 8.05 -3.74
N GLY A 446 12.55 9.25 -3.49
CA GLY A 446 13.10 10.09 -4.54
C GLY A 446 14.19 11.02 -4.05
N VAL A 447 15.06 11.45 -4.97
CA VAL A 447 16.11 12.44 -4.70
C VAL A 447 15.79 13.71 -5.49
N VAL A 448 15.78 14.85 -4.80
CA VAL A 448 15.57 16.17 -5.37
C VAL A 448 16.67 17.10 -4.89
N GLY A 449 17.57 17.48 -5.78
CA GLY A 449 18.79 18.18 -5.38
C GLY A 449 19.64 17.30 -4.44
N GLU A 450 19.92 17.84 -3.26
CA GLU A 450 20.69 17.14 -2.22
C GLU A 450 19.82 16.38 -1.21
N LYS A 451 18.49 16.50 -1.33
CA LYS A 451 17.55 15.90 -0.40
C LYS A 451 17.01 14.57 -0.91
N ARG A 452 16.81 13.66 0.03
CA ARG A 452 16.12 12.41 -0.19
C ARG A 452 14.77 12.43 0.51
N TYR A 453 13.73 12.09 -0.23
CA TYR A 453 12.36 12.08 0.27
C TYR A 453 11.76 10.66 0.28
N VAL A 454 10.83 10.44 1.21
CA VAL A 454 9.80 9.40 1.13
C VAL A 454 8.48 10.10 0.88
N PHE A 455 7.73 9.62 -0.09
CA PHE A 455 6.35 9.99 -0.37
C PHE A 455 5.46 8.84 0.06
N ALA A 456 4.52 9.08 0.98
CA ALA A 456 3.60 8.07 1.50
C ALA A 456 2.17 8.41 1.13
N GLY A 457 1.46 7.47 0.51
CA GLY A 457 0.02 7.53 0.26
C GLY A 457 -0.73 7.07 1.51
N LEU A 458 -1.69 7.87 1.97
CA LEU A 458 -2.58 7.54 3.09
C LEU A 458 -3.98 7.27 2.51
N GLU A 459 -4.30 6.01 2.26
CA GLU A 459 -5.44 5.57 1.45
C GLU A 459 -6.78 6.12 1.99
N ARG A 460 -7.11 5.81 3.24
CA ARG A 460 -8.42 6.18 3.79
C ARG A 460 -8.58 7.66 4.01
N THR A 461 -7.49 8.37 4.28
CA THR A 461 -7.52 9.81 4.50
C THR A 461 -7.24 10.62 3.26
N SER A 462 -6.89 9.95 2.16
CA SER A 462 -6.65 10.54 0.83
C SER A 462 -5.57 11.63 0.84
N ALA A 463 -4.54 11.44 1.64
CA ALA A 463 -3.44 12.39 1.76
C ALA A 463 -2.13 11.80 1.22
N ILE A 464 -1.22 12.69 0.82
CA ILE A 464 0.18 12.37 0.55
C ILE A 464 1.04 13.07 1.59
N ALA A 465 1.83 12.29 2.31
CA ALA A 465 2.81 12.81 3.26
C ALA A 465 4.22 12.71 2.69
N VAL A 466 5.05 13.72 2.93
CA VAL A 466 6.44 13.77 2.46
C VAL A 466 7.38 13.90 3.64
N PHE A 467 8.33 12.97 3.72
CA PHE A 467 9.40 13.01 4.73
C PHE A 467 10.75 13.29 4.08
N ASP A 468 11.49 14.25 4.65
CA ASP A 468 12.92 14.40 4.38
C ASP A 468 13.68 13.37 5.21
N ILE A 469 14.29 12.40 4.54
CA ILE A 469 15.04 11.29 5.13
C ILE A 469 16.55 11.43 4.93
N THR A 470 17.00 12.62 4.54
CA THR A 470 18.42 12.88 4.26
C THR A 470 19.27 12.64 5.51
N GLY A 471 20.25 11.75 5.39
CA GLY A 471 21.18 11.42 6.48
C GLY A 471 20.64 10.41 7.49
N VAL A 472 19.54 9.70 7.20
CA VAL A 472 19.01 8.64 8.08
C VAL A 472 20.05 7.54 8.31
N GLU A 473 20.92 7.27 7.33
CA GLU A 473 22.05 6.34 7.43
C GLU A 473 23.09 6.75 8.48
N ASN A 474 23.10 8.04 8.86
CA ASN A 474 23.98 8.61 9.87
C ASN A 474 23.27 8.84 11.22
N GLY A 475 22.03 8.35 11.36
CA GLY A 475 21.22 8.50 12.57
C GLY A 475 20.41 9.80 12.63
N ASN A 476 20.34 10.60 11.55
CA ASN A 476 19.44 11.74 11.48
C ASN A 476 17.99 11.27 11.47
N ALA A 477 17.17 11.80 12.37
CA ALA A 477 15.76 11.49 12.40
C ALA A 477 15.02 12.09 11.20
N PRO A 478 14.31 11.33 10.39
CA PRO A 478 13.42 11.81 9.33
C PRO A 478 12.40 12.84 9.85
N LYS A 479 12.01 13.77 8.98
CA LYS A 479 11.07 14.84 9.33
C LYS A 479 9.97 14.93 8.27
N ILE A 480 8.72 15.02 8.70
CA ILE A 480 7.65 15.40 7.79
C ILE A 480 7.84 16.84 7.35
N VAL A 481 7.88 17.07 6.04
CA VAL A 481 8.15 18.39 5.43
C VAL A 481 7.01 18.88 4.56
N ASP A 482 6.12 17.97 4.14
CA ASP A 482 4.89 18.33 3.46
C ASP A 482 3.78 17.31 3.77
N PHE A 483 2.56 17.77 3.69
CA PHE A 483 1.35 16.96 3.81
C PHE A 483 0.29 17.58 2.90
N TYR A 484 -0.19 16.85 1.92
CA TYR A 484 -1.14 17.33 0.91
C TYR A 484 -2.39 16.45 0.89
N LEU A 485 -3.55 17.08 1.04
CA LEU A 485 -4.86 16.43 0.95
C LEU A 485 -5.78 17.22 0.01
N ASN A 486 -6.21 16.60 -1.08
CA ASN A 486 -7.25 17.12 -1.94
C ASN A 486 -8.47 16.18 -1.87
N PRO A 487 -9.59 16.59 -1.26
CA PRO A 487 -10.75 15.71 -1.08
C PRO A 487 -11.43 15.25 -2.39
N LYS A 488 -11.04 15.80 -3.53
CA LYS A 488 -11.52 15.36 -4.85
C LYS A 488 -10.77 14.13 -5.36
N ASP A 489 -9.50 13.99 -4.97
CA ASP A 489 -8.64 12.84 -5.29
C ASP A 489 -8.62 11.92 -4.08
N ARG A 490 -9.20 10.71 -4.19
CA ARG A 490 -9.51 9.86 -3.03
C ARG A 490 -8.96 8.46 -3.20
N GLY A 491 -8.34 7.95 -2.11
CA GLY A 491 -7.73 6.63 -2.03
C GLY A 491 -6.44 6.57 -2.86
N PRO A 492 -5.34 7.23 -2.41
CA PRO A 492 -4.03 7.06 -3.06
C PRO A 492 -3.56 5.62 -2.84
N GLU A 493 -3.43 4.91 -3.95
CA GLU A 493 -3.00 3.51 -4.02
C GLU A 493 -1.55 3.44 -4.50
N GLY A 494 -1.30 3.69 -5.77
CA GLY A 494 0.03 3.70 -6.35
C GLY A 494 0.69 5.07 -6.30
N VAL A 495 1.94 5.13 -5.84
CA VAL A 495 2.76 6.34 -5.76
C VAL A 495 4.05 6.13 -6.55
N LEU A 496 4.25 6.90 -7.62
CA LEU A 496 5.41 6.78 -8.52
C LEU A 496 6.20 8.09 -8.57
N PHE A 497 7.48 8.04 -8.20
CA PHE A 497 8.38 9.17 -8.36
C PHE A 497 9.13 9.11 -9.70
N ILE A 498 9.11 10.22 -10.44
CA ILE A 498 9.86 10.39 -11.70
C ILE A 498 10.95 11.44 -11.44
N PRO A 499 12.24 11.05 -11.44
CA PRO A 499 13.32 11.97 -11.22
C PRO A 499 13.48 12.96 -12.39
N ALA A 500 14.10 14.11 -12.13
CA ALA A 500 14.21 15.22 -13.08
C ALA A 500 14.79 14.80 -14.44
N GLU A 501 15.83 13.96 -14.41
CA GLU A 501 16.52 13.48 -15.63
C GLU A 501 15.68 12.53 -16.51
N LYS A 502 14.60 11.97 -15.96
CA LYS A 502 13.64 11.12 -16.69
C LYS A 502 12.32 11.82 -16.97
N SER A 503 12.11 12.99 -16.37
CA SER A 503 10.85 13.74 -16.49
C SER A 503 10.77 14.49 -17.82
N PRO A 504 9.56 14.58 -18.42
CA PRO A 504 9.40 15.24 -19.73
C PRO A 504 9.70 16.74 -19.72
N ASN A 505 9.60 17.40 -18.57
CA ASN A 505 9.86 18.84 -18.41
C ASN A 505 11.16 19.16 -17.65
N GLY A 506 11.94 18.14 -17.26
CA GLY A 506 13.18 18.31 -16.50
C GLY A 506 12.97 18.68 -15.02
N GLU A 507 11.74 18.64 -14.51
CA GLU A 507 11.43 18.78 -13.08
C GLU A 507 11.02 17.43 -12.48
N PRO A 508 11.37 17.14 -11.21
CA PRO A 508 10.91 15.91 -10.57
C PRO A 508 9.39 15.90 -10.46
N LEU A 509 8.78 14.74 -10.72
CA LEU A 509 7.33 14.56 -10.64
C LEU A 509 6.97 13.44 -9.67
N LEU A 510 5.80 13.56 -9.05
CA LEU A 510 5.13 12.48 -8.35
C LEU A 510 3.80 12.21 -9.06
N ILE A 511 3.58 10.95 -9.43
CA ILE A 511 2.33 10.47 -10.01
C ILE A 511 1.61 9.66 -8.95
N VAL A 512 0.33 9.93 -8.75
CA VAL A 512 -0.49 9.22 -7.77
C VAL A 512 -1.76 8.72 -8.43
N GLY A 513 -1.98 7.42 -8.35
CA GLY A 513 -3.24 6.77 -8.67
C GLY A 513 -4.19 6.85 -7.48
N TYR A 514 -5.42 7.29 -7.70
CA TYR A 514 -6.45 7.40 -6.67
C TYR A 514 -7.62 6.48 -6.99
N GLU A 515 -7.65 5.31 -6.37
CA GLU A 515 -8.59 4.21 -6.63
C GLU A 515 -10.06 4.66 -6.50
N TYR A 516 -10.42 5.32 -5.38
CA TYR A 516 -11.82 5.63 -5.08
C TYR A 516 -12.42 6.75 -5.92
N SER A 517 -11.60 7.71 -6.32
CA SER A 517 -12.03 8.78 -7.23
C SER A 517 -11.82 8.42 -8.70
N LYS A 518 -11.06 7.37 -8.98
CA LYS A 518 -10.60 6.99 -10.32
C LYS A 518 -9.93 8.17 -11.01
N THR A 519 -8.97 8.79 -10.33
CA THR A 519 -8.20 9.93 -10.85
C THR A 519 -6.71 9.65 -10.79
N LEU A 520 -6.00 10.09 -11.81
CA LEU A 520 -4.54 10.10 -11.86
C LEU A 520 -4.06 11.53 -11.66
N ALA A 521 -3.38 11.79 -10.56
CA ALA A 521 -2.85 13.12 -10.25
C ALA A 521 -1.35 13.21 -10.53
N VAL A 522 -0.93 14.40 -11.00
CA VAL A 522 0.47 14.75 -11.26
C VAL A 522 0.86 15.91 -10.36
N TYR A 523 1.96 15.75 -9.66
CA TYR A 523 2.55 16.76 -8.81
C TYR A 523 3.95 17.10 -9.30
N SER A 524 4.31 18.40 -9.35
CA SER A 524 5.72 18.80 -9.37
C SER A 524 6.28 18.72 -7.96
N VAL A 525 7.54 18.30 -7.83
CA VAL A 525 8.25 18.15 -6.55
C VAL A 525 9.41 19.13 -6.50
N LYS A 526 9.60 19.81 -5.32
CA LYS A 526 10.62 20.83 -5.14
C LYS A 526 11.63 20.47 -4.05
#